data_1ae06451c6d898cc685254f831e4e07c
#
_entry.id   1ae06451c6d898cc685254f831e4e07c
#
_cell.length_a   1.000
_cell.length_b   1.000
_cell.length_c   1.000
_cell.angle_alpha   90.00
_cell.angle_beta   90.00
_cell.angle_gamma   90.00
#
_symmetry.space_group_name_H-M   'P 1'
#
loop_
_entity.id
_entity.type
_entity.pdbx_description
1 polymer ?
#
loop_
_entity_poly.entity_id
_entity_poly.type
_entity_poly.pdbx_seq_one_letter_code
_entity_poly.pdbx_strand_id
1 'polypeptide(L)'
;MCLWCIDYAVYSMSLRQQLQEPGRKPVAAQHYNRGDKDGMSISSRCTSVAWVPECEGMFVVSHSDGNLYVYDKCRDGNTECTFPAIKDPAQLMVSHAKSSKSNPIARWHVCHGSINAISFSPDGAYLATVGRDGYLRVFDFSKEQLIFGGKSYYGALLCCTWSSDGKYLLTGGEDDLVQVWSMDDRKTVAWGEGHNSWVSGVAFDPYWSPPNADGTGENAVYRFGSVGQDTQLLLWDLAMDEIVVPLRHPSGGSPTFSSGSPSAHWDSACPPTGILQPSPRMRDVPKLSPLVAHRVHADPLSGVVFSTESIVTICREGLIKIWARPGHSENNQQSNSSEFALSNTVSKDRAITSFSKASGSSFKQPSSLGLT
;
A
#
# COMPACT_ATOMS: atom_id res chain seq x y z
N MET A 1 14.87 8.70 13.53
CA MET A 1 15.05 7.38 14.14
C MET A 1 14.33 6.36 13.27
N CYS A 2 14.95 5.21 12.96
CA CYS A 2 14.33 4.18 12.13
C CYS A 2 13.82 3.05 13.02
N LEU A 3 12.66 2.47 12.67
CA LEU A 3 12.16 1.24 13.25
C LEU A 3 12.51 0.07 12.34
N TRP A 4 12.89 -1.04 12.92
CA TRP A 4 13.24 -2.26 12.24
C TRP A 4 12.46 -3.42 12.84
N CYS A 5 11.88 -4.23 11.96
CA CYS A 5 11.27 -5.50 12.34
C CYS A 5 12.13 -6.61 11.77
N ILE A 6 12.82 -7.34 12.65
CA ILE A 6 13.69 -8.46 12.30
C ILE A 6 13.18 -9.69 13.01
N ASP A 7 12.75 -10.69 12.26
CA ASP A 7 12.10 -11.89 12.77
C ASP A 7 10.88 -11.55 13.66
N TYR A 8 10.98 -11.75 14.96
CA TYR A 8 9.88 -11.50 15.91
C TYR A 8 10.08 -10.23 16.75
N ALA A 9 11.11 -9.48 16.46
CA ALA A 9 11.55 -8.37 17.31
C ALA A 9 11.46 -7.01 16.60
N VAL A 10 11.08 -5.99 17.34
CA VAL A 10 11.03 -4.59 16.89
C VAL A 10 12.12 -3.78 17.56
N TYR A 11 12.92 -3.10 16.77
CA TYR A 11 14.07 -2.33 17.22
C TYR A 11 13.97 -0.88 16.74
N SER A 12 14.41 0.05 17.55
CA SER A 12 14.70 1.42 17.12
C SER A 12 16.20 1.60 16.92
N MET A 13 16.59 2.29 15.87
CA MET A 13 17.98 2.53 15.53
C MET A 13 18.18 3.92 14.97
N SER A 14 19.35 4.50 15.23
CA SER A 14 19.75 5.76 14.63
C SER A 14 20.41 5.52 13.26
N LEU A 15 19.86 6.11 12.20
CA LEU A 15 20.44 6.05 10.86
C LEU A 15 21.87 6.61 10.84
N ARG A 16 22.16 7.64 11.65
CA ARG A 16 23.49 8.24 11.73
C ARG A 16 24.55 7.24 12.23
N GLN A 17 24.21 6.38 13.18
CA GLN A 17 25.11 5.34 13.66
C GLN A 17 25.39 4.27 12.60
N GLN A 18 24.41 3.94 11.75
CA GLN A 18 24.60 2.98 10.66
C GLN A 18 25.54 3.49 9.56
N LEU A 19 25.46 4.79 9.24
CA LEU A 19 26.30 5.41 8.20
C LEU A 19 27.76 5.62 8.66
N GLN A 20 28.03 5.71 9.96
CA GLN A 20 29.37 5.95 10.50
C GLN A 20 30.23 4.69 10.57
N GLU A 21 29.63 3.50 10.64
CA GLU A 21 30.33 2.22 10.77
C GLU A 21 29.81 1.18 9.77
N PRO A 22 30.13 1.30 8.48
CA PRO A 22 29.71 0.33 7.47
C PRO A 22 30.32 -1.05 7.77
N GLY A 23 29.49 -2.08 7.79
CA GLY A 23 29.89 -3.47 8.05
C GLY A 23 29.73 -3.93 9.50
N ARG A 24 29.43 -3.06 10.44
CA ARG A 24 29.06 -3.45 11.80
C ARG A 24 27.58 -3.83 11.87
N LYS A 25 27.27 -4.94 12.53
CA LYS A 25 25.85 -5.29 12.77
C LYS A 25 25.18 -4.13 13.51
N PRO A 26 23.98 -3.70 13.08
CA PRO A 26 23.27 -2.62 13.75
C PRO A 26 23.04 -2.97 15.21
N VAL A 27 23.44 -2.05 16.09
CA VAL A 27 23.16 -2.18 17.53
C VAL A 27 21.80 -1.55 17.77
N ALA A 28 20.84 -2.35 18.22
CA ALA A 28 19.53 -1.85 18.60
C ALA A 28 19.66 -0.86 19.75
N ALA A 29 19.11 0.35 19.59
CA ALA A 29 19.04 1.32 20.67
C ALA A 29 18.03 0.87 21.73
N GLN A 30 16.93 0.25 21.30
CA GLN A 30 15.88 -0.27 22.18
C GLN A 30 15.15 -1.43 21.52
N HIS A 31 14.81 -2.45 22.31
CA HIS A 31 14.03 -3.60 21.90
C HIS A 31 12.65 -3.54 22.56
N TYR A 32 11.57 -3.47 21.78
CA TYR A 32 10.23 -3.15 22.27
C TYR A 32 9.38 -4.38 22.63
N ASN A 33 9.47 -5.48 21.93
CA ASN A 33 8.67 -6.68 22.19
C ASN A 33 9.50 -7.80 22.86
N ARG A 34 10.34 -7.42 23.81
CA ARG A 34 11.14 -8.36 24.58
C ARG A 34 10.23 -9.26 25.41
N GLY A 35 10.28 -10.57 25.16
CA GLY A 35 9.59 -11.55 25.99
C GLY A 35 10.16 -11.59 27.38
N ASP A 36 9.29 -11.68 28.38
CA ASP A 36 9.71 -11.92 29.75
C ASP A 36 10.30 -13.32 29.90
N LYS A 37 11.13 -13.48 30.95
CA LYS A 37 11.75 -14.77 31.32
C LYS A 37 10.71 -15.85 31.62
N ASP A 38 9.43 -15.47 31.81
CA ASP A 38 8.32 -16.33 32.20
C ASP A 38 7.36 -16.69 31.01
N GLY A 39 7.74 -16.44 29.76
CA GLY A 39 7.07 -17.03 28.59
C GLY A 39 5.83 -16.32 28.06
N MET A 40 5.47 -15.14 28.53
CA MET A 40 4.40 -14.31 27.94
C MET A 40 4.93 -13.36 26.87
N SER A 41 5.78 -13.84 25.97
CA SER A 41 6.20 -13.05 24.83
C SER A 41 5.10 -12.98 23.78
N ILE A 42 5.02 -11.85 23.06
CA ILE A 42 4.28 -11.79 21.80
C ILE A 42 4.98 -12.76 20.84
N SER A 43 4.44 -13.95 20.70
CA SER A 43 5.07 -15.07 19.97
C SER A 43 4.82 -15.01 18.46
N SER A 44 3.96 -14.10 18.00
CA SER A 44 3.62 -13.98 16.60
C SER A 44 4.61 -13.09 15.85
N ARG A 45 4.88 -13.43 14.60
CA ARG A 45 5.81 -12.69 13.74
C ARG A 45 5.28 -11.28 13.44
N CYS A 46 6.13 -10.26 13.60
CA CYS A 46 5.88 -8.91 13.10
C CYS A 46 5.84 -8.92 11.57
N THR A 47 4.86 -8.24 11.00
CA THR A 47 4.63 -8.20 9.56
C THR A 47 4.86 -6.82 8.97
N SER A 48 4.51 -5.77 9.71
CA SER A 48 4.70 -4.39 9.28
C SER A 48 4.85 -3.47 10.49
N VAL A 49 5.48 -2.31 10.28
CA VAL A 49 5.66 -1.27 11.30
C VAL A 49 5.49 0.10 10.68
N ALA A 50 4.77 0.98 11.37
CA ALA A 50 4.56 2.36 10.92
C ALA A 50 4.61 3.33 12.10
N TRP A 51 5.25 4.50 11.87
CA TRP A 51 5.14 5.62 12.78
C TRP A 51 3.76 6.26 12.67
N VAL A 52 3.23 6.72 13.81
CA VAL A 52 2.03 7.57 13.79
C VAL A 52 2.47 8.96 13.33
N PRO A 53 1.95 9.48 12.21
CA PRO A 53 2.28 10.82 11.75
C PRO A 53 1.94 11.87 12.78
N GLU A 54 2.66 12.99 12.79
CA GLU A 54 2.47 14.15 13.69
C GLU A 54 2.54 13.82 15.19
N CYS A 55 2.81 12.57 15.56
CA CYS A 55 2.95 12.15 16.94
C CYS A 55 4.39 11.82 17.28
N GLU A 56 4.99 12.54 18.22
CA GLU A 56 6.37 12.28 18.63
C GLU A 56 6.47 11.00 19.48
N GLY A 57 6.78 9.90 18.82
CA GLY A 57 7.21 8.68 19.50
C GLY A 57 6.25 7.52 19.51
N MET A 58 5.03 7.66 18.99
CA MET A 58 4.13 6.54 18.84
C MET A 58 4.36 5.81 17.52
N PHE A 59 4.28 4.49 17.56
CA PHE A 59 4.33 3.64 16.39
C PHE A 59 3.44 2.41 16.57
N VAL A 60 3.03 1.83 15.46
CA VAL A 60 2.16 0.65 15.43
C VAL A 60 2.91 -0.50 14.76
N VAL A 61 2.76 -1.69 15.31
CA VAL A 61 3.32 -2.94 14.77
C VAL A 61 2.18 -3.92 14.50
N SER A 62 2.12 -4.46 13.29
CA SER A 62 1.20 -5.52 12.94
C SER A 62 1.85 -6.89 13.04
N HIS A 63 1.02 -7.90 13.30
CA HIS A 63 1.46 -9.25 13.54
C HIS A 63 0.70 -10.29 12.69
N SER A 64 1.33 -11.48 12.55
CA SER A 64 0.79 -12.60 11.78
C SER A 64 -0.40 -13.30 12.45
N ASP A 65 -0.74 -12.93 13.67
CA ASP A 65 -1.89 -13.44 14.44
C ASP A 65 -3.12 -12.52 14.39
N GLY A 66 -3.07 -11.46 13.55
CA GLY A 66 -4.18 -10.52 13.39
C GLY A 66 -4.24 -9.43 14.44
N ASN A 67 -3.19 -9.29 15.24
CA ASN A 67 -3.09 -8.23 16.23
C ASN A 67 -2.25 -7.05 15.73
N LEU A 68 -2.63 -5.86 16.18
CA LEU A 68 -1.82 -4.65 16.15
C LEU A 68 -1.42 -4.30 17.57
N TYR A 69 -0.21 -3.82 17.74
CA TYR A 69 0.26 -3.27 19.01
C TYR A 69 0.73 -1.84 18.83
N VAL A 70 0.24 -0.96 19.69
CA VAL A 70 0.63 0.45 19.72
C VAL A 70 1.70 0.64 20.79
N TYR A 71 2.81 1.22 20.41
CA TYR A 71 3.97 1.46 21.27
C TYR A 71 4.27 2.95 21.38
N ASP A 72 4.90 3.31 22.48
CA ASP A 72 5.48 4.62 22.72
C ASP A 72 7.00 4.47 22.96
N LYS A 73 7.82 5.11 22.12
CA LYS A 73 9.29 5.04 22.21
C LYS A 73 9.84 5.57 23.54
N CYS A 74 9.08 6.43 24.22
CA CYS A 74 9.48 7.07 25.47
C CYS A 74 9.21 6.20 26.71
N ARG A 75 8.57 5.02 26.53
CA ARG A 75 8.27 4.09 27.61
C ARG A 75 9.24 2.91 27.61
N ASP A 76 9.86 2.63 28.72
CA ASP A 76 10.89 1.58 28.83
C ASP A 76 10.36 0.15 28.76
N GLY A 77 9.04 -0.05 28.87
CA GLY A 77 8.42 -1.38 28.73
C GLY A 77 8.78 -2.38 29.84
N ASN A 78 9.28 -1.91 30.97
CA ASN A 78 9.73 -2.77 32.08
C ASN A 78 8.58 -3.36 32.91
N THR A 79 7.32 -3.08 32.55
CA THR A 79 6.15 -3.56 33.28
C THR A 79 5.45 -4.59 32.41
N GLU A 80 5.14 -5.76 32.98
CA GLU A 80 4.33 -6.79 32.31
C GLU A 80 3.05 -6.21 31.73
N CYS A 81 2.87 -6.38 30.43
CA CYS A 81 1.69 -5.94 29.73
C CYS A 81 0.79 -7.14 29.43
N THR A 82 -0.21 -7.34 30.26
CA THR A 82 -1.21 -8.40 30.04
C THR A 82 -2.46 -7.80 29.42
N PHE A 83 -2.86 -8.36 28.28
CA PHE A 83 -4.12 -8.02 27.63
C PHE A 83 -5.16 -9.13 27.86
N PRO A 84 -6.45 -8.79 27.92
CA PRO A 84 -7.49 -9.80 28.08
C PRO A 84 -7.49 -10.78 26.90
N ALA A 85 -7.90 -12.03 27.17
CA ALA A 85 -8.02 -13.04 26.12
C ALA A 85 -9.02 -12.59 25.03
N ILE A 86 -8.72 -12.94 23.78
CA ILE A 86 -9.61 -12.71 22.64
C ILE A 86 -10.76 -13.70 22.75
N LYS A 87 -11.98 -13.18 22.91
CA LYS A 87 -13.20 -14.03 23.05
C LYS A 87 -13.72 -14.47 21.70
N ASP A 88 -13.73 -13.57 20.74
CA ASP A 88 -14.18 -13.82 19.37
C ASP A 88 -13.11 -13.32 18.39
N PRO A 89 -12.39 -14.24 17.71
CA PRO A 89 -11.35 -13.86 16.76
C PRO A 89 -11.86 -13.15 15.49
N ALA A 90 -13.18 -13.16 15.26
CA ALA A 90 -13.77 -12.49 14.10
C ALA A 90 -14.13 -11.02 14.36
N GLN A 91 -14.13 -10.60 15.63
CA GLN A 91 -14.52 -9.24 16.02
C GLN A 91 -13.32 -8.36 16.36
N LEU A 92 -13.42 -7.08 15.95
CA LEU A 92 -12.51 -6.06 16.40
C LEU A 92 -12.57 -5.94 17.93
N MET A 93 -11.43 -6.08 18.59
CA MET A 93 -11.32 -5.88 20.02
C MET A 93 -10.11 -5.00 20.35
N VAL A 94 -10.37 -3.82 20.88
CA VAL A 94 -9.34 -2.91 21.38
C VAL A 94 -9.17 -3.08 22.88
N SER A 95 -7.94 -3.15 23.33
CA SER A 95 -7.59 -3.30 24.74
C SER A 95 -6.39 -2.44 25.08
N HIS A 96 -6.49 -1.68 26.16
CA HIS A 96 -5.39 -0.83 26.66
C HIS A 96 -4.66 -1.47 27.82
N ALA A 97 -3.40 -1.15 27.95
CA ALA A 97 -2.59 -1.55 29.08
C ALA A 97 -3.12 -0.89 30.37
N LYS A 98 -3.18 -1.65 31.45
CA LYS A 98 -3.65 -1.15 32.75
C LYS A 98 -2.70 -0.15 33.40
N SER A 99 -1.39 -0.29 33.17
CA SER A 99 -0.37 0.58 33.73
C SER A 99 0.08 1.63 32.72
N SER A 100 0.23 2.88 33.14
CA SER A 100 0.80 3.96 32.33
C SER A 100 2.27 3.75 31.96
N LYS A 101 2.96 2.82 32.62
CA LYS A 101 4.36 2.46 32.35
C LYS A 101 4.50 1.29 31.39
N SER A 102 3.40 0.61 31.05
CA SER A 102 3.42 -0.53 30.13
C SER A 102 3.71 -0.10 28.70
N ASN A 103 4.41 -0.94 27.97
CA ASN A 103 4.66 -0.84 26.55
C ASN A 103 4.68 -2.25 25.95
N PRO A 104 3.73 -2.61 25.05
CA PRO A 104 2.80 -1.75 24.31
C PRO A 104 1.69 -1.13 25.15
N ILE A 105 1.20 0.03 24.69
CA ILE A 105 0.12 0.79 25.37
C ILE A 105 -1.26 0.27 25.03
N ALA A 106 -1.43 -0.30 23.83
CA ALA A 106 -2.68 -0.88 23.39
C ALA A 106 -2.44 -2.10 22.48
N ARG A 107 -3.43 -3.00 22.46
CA ARG A 107 -3.55 -4.09 21.51
C ARG A 107 -4.90 -4.01 20.82
N TRP A 108 -4.90 -4.06 19.50
CA TRP A 108 -6.09 -4.18 18.68
C TRP A 108 -6.08 -5.56 18.03
N HIS A 109 -7.06 -6.37 18.33
CA HIS A 109 -7.32 -7.58 17.57
C HIS A 109 -8.21 -7.19 16.38
N VAL A 110 -7.67 -7.29 15.17
CA VAL A 110 -8.30 -6.75 13.95
C VAL A 110 -9.02 -7.83 13.15
N CYS A 111 -8.40 -9.01 13.04
CA CYS A 111 -8.91 -10.09 12.22
C CYS A 111 -8.33 -11.45 12.62
N HIS A 112 -8.97 -12.51 12.15
CA HIS A 112 -8.41 -13.86 12.24
C HIS A 112 -7.39 -14.06 11.10
N GLY A 113 -6.12 -14.12 11.42
CA GLY A 113 -5.02 -14.36 10.49
C GLY A 113 -4.09 -13.13 10.33
N SER A 114 -3.12 -13.26 9.43
CA SER A 114 -2.05 -12.27 9.28
C SER A 114 -2.57 -10.93 8.79
N ILE A 115 -2.16 -9.84 9.47
CA ILE A 115 -2.15 -8.51 8.89
C ILE A 115 -0.85 -8.40 8.09
N ASN A 116 -0.93 -8.16 6.79
CA ASN A 116 0.24 -8.19 5.91
C ASN A 116 0.93 -6.83 5.80
N ALA A 117 0.15 -5.75 5.79
CA ALA A 117 0.68 -4.38 5.75
C ALA A 117 -0.25 -3.41 6.50
N ILE A 118 0.34 -2.32 6.98
CA ILE A 118 -0.34 -1.17 7.58
C ILE A 118 0.18 0.12 6.98
N SER A 119 -0.68 1.13 6.89
CA SER A 119 -0.33 2.46 6.39
C SER A 119 -1.20 3.53 7.04
N PHE A 120 -0.59 4.60 7.53
CA PHE A 120 -1.31 5.76 8.03
C PHE A 120 -1.65 6.72 6.88
N SER A 121 -2.78 7.40 6.99
CA SER A 121 -3.07 8.59 6.19
C SER A 121 -2.02 9.69 6.47
N PRO A 122 -1.78 10.61 5.52
CA PRO A 122 -0.75 11.64 5.67
C PRO A 122 -0.90 12.50 6.93
N ASP A 123 -2.14 12.74 7.34
CA ASP A 123 -2.51 13.50 8.55
C ASP A 123 -2.51 12.65 9.85
N GLY A 124 -2.22 11.34 9.75
CA GLY A 124 -2.26 10.43 10.90
C GLY A 124 -3.65 10.11 11.46
N ALA A 125 -4.72 10.66 10.90
CA ALA A 125 -6.07 10.46 11.41
C ALA A 125 -6.58 9.03 11.19
N TYR A 126 -6.18 8.40 10.08
CA TYR A 126 -6.66 7.08 9.69
C TYR A 126 -5.51 6.06 9.59
N LEU A 127 -5.81 4.84 10.02
CA LEU A 127 -4.94 3.67 9.85
C LEU A 127 -5.60 2.67 8.91
N ALA A 128 -4.95 2.38 7.78
CA ALA A 128 -5.33 1.30 6.89
C ALA A 128 -4.58 0.02 7.23
N THR A 129 -5.26 -1.11 7.18
CA THR A 129 -4.69 -2.45 7.35
C THR A 129 -5.15 -3.36 6.23
N VAL A 130 -4.28 -4.21 5.73
CA VAL A 130 -4.60 -5.25 4.75
C VAL A 130 -4.12 -6.59 5.24
N GLY A 131 -4.87 -7.64 4.97
CA GLY A 131 -4.60 -8.94 5.57
C GLY A 131 -4.77 -10.14 4.67
N ARG A 132 -4.41 -11.30 5.23
CA ARG A 132 -4.52 -12.60 4.57
C ARG A 132 -5.98 -13.00 4.28
N ASP A 133 -6.92 -12.43 5.02
CA ASP A 133 -8.35 -12.64 4.81
C ASP A 133 -8.90 -11.88 3.59
N GLY A 134 -8.05 -11.12 2.89
CA GLY A 134 -8.37 -10.35 1.70
C GLY A 134 -9.13 -9.05 1.97
N TYR A 135 -9.20 -8.59 3.21
CA TYR A 135 -9.87 -7.34 3.54
C TYR A 135 -8.89 -6.18 3.71
N LEU A 136 -9.25 -5.04 3.12
CA LEU A 136 -8.84 -3.72 3.56
C LEU A 136 -9.75 -3.30 4.72
N ARG A 137 -9.16 -2.74 5.78
CA ARG A 137 -9.88 -2.09 6.88
C ARG A 137 -9.27 -0.73 7.15
N VAL A 138 -10.10 0.27 7.28
CA VAL A 138 -9.70 1.64 7.59
C VAL A 138 -10.32 2.05 8.93
N PHE A 139 -9.46 2.44 9.86
CA PHE A 139 -9.82 2.83 11.21
C PHE A 139 -9.60 4.33 11.42
N ASP A 140 -10.51 4.99 12.13
CA ASP A 140 -10.20 6.24 12.82
C ASP A 140 -9.28 5.88 13.99
N PHE A 141 -8.01 6.32 13.91
CA PHE A 141 -6.98 5.90 14.85
C PHE A 141 -7.23 6.48 16.25
N SER A 142 -7.72 7.71 16.33
CA SER A 142 -8.00 8.39 17.59
C SER A 142 -9.22 7.83 18.31
N LYS A 143 -10.27 7.45 17.57
CA LYS A 143 -11.49 6.86 18.11
C LYS A 143 -11.42 5.34 18.23
N GLU A 144 -10.35 4.73 17.66
CA GLU A 144 -10.15 3.27 17.65
C GLU A 144 -11.34 2.50 17.05
N GLN A 145 -11.94 3.06 16.02
CA GLN A 145 -13.16 2.55 15.39
C GLN A 145 -12.95 2.24 13.92
N LEU A 146 -13.52 1.14 13.47
CA LEU A 146 -13.59 0.80 12.06
C LEU A 146 -14.51 1.80 11.34
N ILE A 147 -13.97 2.50 10.33
CA ILE A 147 -14.73 3.43 9.50
C ILE A 147 -15.40 2.69 8.35
N PHE A 148 -14.59 1.98 7.57
CA PHE A 148 -15.07 1.10 6.51
C PHE A 148 -14.03 0.04 6.20
N GLY A 149 -14.43 -0.93 5.40
CA GLY A 149 -13.53 -1.91 4.82
C GLY A 149 -14.17 -2.59 3.63
N GLY A 150 -13.35 -3.27 2.85
CA GLY A 150 -13.82 -3.99 1.69
C GLY A 150 -12.91 -5.14 1.33
N LYS A 151 -13.47 -6.10 0.60
CA LYS A 151 -12.81 -7.33 0.23
C LYS A 151 -12.16 -7.22 -1.14
N SER A 152 -10.96 -7.80 -1.30
CA SER A 152 -10.32 -8.08 -2.59
C SER A 152 -11.18 -9.02 -3.43
N TYR A 153 -10.93 -9.07 -4.72
CA TYR A 153 -11.65 -10.00 -5.60
C TYR A 153 -11.26 -11.46 -5.31
N TYR A 154 -9.99 -11.69 -5.01
CA TYR A 154 -9.50 -13.03 -4.67
C TYR A 154 -8.25 -12.93 -3.76
N GLY A 155 -8.05 -13.94 -2.90
CA GLY A 155 -6.85 -14.11 -2.09
C GLY A 155 -6.58 -12.98 -1.08
N ALA A 156 -5.34 -12.92 -0.62
CA ALA A 156 -4.88 -11.95 0.36
C ALA A 156 -4.55 -10.61 -0.27
N LEU A 157 -4.77 -9.53 0.47
CA LEU A 157 -4.15 -8.23 0.18
C LEU A 157 -2.75 -8.18 0.82
N LEU A 158 -1.75 -7.73 0.06
CA LEU A 158 -0.34 -7.79 0.45
C LEU A 158 0.25 -6.41 0.77
N CYS A 159 -0.22 -5.36 0.12
CA CYS A 159 0.29 -4.00 0.27
C CYS A 159 -0.82 -2.96 0.20
N CYS A 160 -0.60 -1.82 0.82
CA CYS A 160 -1.48 -0.65 0.75
C CYS A 160 -0.70 0.65 0.93
N THR A 161 -1.21 1.73 0.35
CA THR A 161 -0.67 3.09 0.49
C THR A 161 -1.74 4.15 0.27
N TRP A 162 -1.54 5.33 0.85
CA TRP A 162 -2.42 6.48 0.74
C TRP A 162 -1.94 7.45 -0.33
N SER A 163 -2.88 8.15 -0.97
CA SER A 163 -2.57 9.36 -1.73
C SER A 163 -2.08 10.47 -0.79
N SER A 164 -1.30 11.41 -1.32
CA SER A 164 -0.73 12.50 -0.53
C SER A 164 -1.75 13.43 0.12
N ASP A 165 -2.96 13.50 -0.43
CA ASP A 165 -4.09 14.26 0.10
C ASP A 165 -5.05 13.43 0.99
N GLY A 166 -4.76 12.14 1.16
CA GLY A 166 -5.56 11.23 1.99
C GLY A 166 -6.91 10.82 1.41
N LYS A 167 -7.24 11.18 0.16
CA LYS A 167 -8.54 10.88 -0.45
C LYS A 167 -8.65 9.47 -0.99
N TYR A 168 -7.54 8.89 -1.43
CA TYR A 168 -7.51 7.58 -2.04
C TYR A 168 -6.53 6.63 -1.34
N LEU A 169 -6.91 5.36 -1.34
CA LEU A 169 -6.05 4.24 -0.96
C LEU A 169 -5.82 3.35 -2.17
N LEU A 170 -4.61 2.82 -2.29
CA LEU A 170 -4.27 1.73 -3.21
C LEU A 170 -4.07 0.47 -2.40
N THR A 171 -4.50 -0.66 -2.97
CA THR A 171 -4.15 -1.98 -2.47
C THR A 171 -3.70 -2.87 -3.63
N GLY A 172 -2.83 -3.83 -3.32
CA GLY A 172 -2.43 -4.89 -4.24
C GLY A 172 -2.40 -6.23 -3.50
N GLY A 173 -2.59 -7.31 -4.21
CA GLY A 173 -2.73 -8.61 -3.58
C GLY A 173 -2.45 -9.81 -4.46
N GLU A 174 -2.93 -10.97 -4.00
CA GLU A 174 -2.79 -12.27 -4.64
C GLU A 174 -3.73 -12.45 -5.83
N ASP A 175 -4.62 -11.50 -6.06
CA ASP A 175 -5.52 -11.46 -7.22
C ASP A 175 -4.89 -10.82 -8.47
N ASP A 176 -3.60 -10.47 -8.42
CA ASP A 176 -2.83 -9.82 -9.48
C ASP A 176 -3.37 -8.42 -9.85
N LEU A 177 -4.29 -7.88 -9.04
CA LEU A 177 -4.97 -6.62 -9.29
C LEU A 177 -4.46 -5.51 -8.39
N VAL A 178 -4.59 -4.28 -8.90
CA VAL A 178 -4.55 -3.07 -8.10
C VAL A 178 -5.97 -2.57 -7.90
N GLN A 179 -6.34 -2.22 -6.67
CA GLN A 179 -7.64 -1.63 -6.37
C GLN A 179 -7.47 -0.23 -5.80
N VAL A 180 -8.31 0.68 -6.25
CA VAL A 180 -8.37 2.07 -5.76
C VAL A 180 -9.64 2.23 -4.93
N TRP A 181 -9.47 2.74 -3.72
CA TRP A 181 -10.54 2.96 -2.75
C TRP A 181 -10.68 4.45 -2.48
N SER A 182 -11.91 4.96 -2.49
CA SER A 182 -12.22 6.34 -2.12
C SER A 182 -12.56 6.42 -0.63
N MET A 183 -11.97 7.38 0.07
CA MET A 183 -12.31 7.69 1.46
C MET A 183 -13.67 8.36 1.59
N ASP A 184 -14.01 9.25 0.66
CA ASP A 184 -15.29 9.97 0.65
C ASP A 184 -16.45 9.00 0.37
N ASP A 185 -16.29 8.14 -0.63
CA ASP A 185 -17.32 7.17 -1.02
C ASP A 185 -17.32 5.90 -0.17
N ARG A 186 -16.23 5.63 0.58
CA ARG A 186 -15.99 4.41 1.39
C ARG A 186 -16.18 3.11 0.62
N LYS A 187 -15.72 3.07 -0.62
CA LYS A 187 -15.84 1.93 -1.53
C LYS A 187 -14.70 1.87 -2.53
N THR A 188 -14.58 0.74 -3.24
CA THR A 188 -13.72 0.61 -4.41
C THR A 188 -14.27 1.47 -5.54
N VAL A 189 -13.43 2.34 -6.13
CA VAL A 189 -13.80 3.25 -7.22
C VAL A 189 -13.16 2.89 -8.54
N ALA A 190 -12.06 2.14 -8.53
CA ALA A 190 -11.42 1.61 -9.73
C ALA A 190 -10.63 0.34 -9.41
N TRP A 191 -10.35 -0.46 -10.43
CA TRP A 191 -9.45 -1.60 -10.35
C TRP A 191 -8.60 -1.68 -11.62
N GLY A 192 -7.36 -2.15 -11.48
CA GLY A 192 -6.39 -2.25 -12.56
C GLY A 192 -5.93 -3.69 -12.78
N GLU A 193 -5.87 -4.11 -14.06
CA GLU A 193 -5.35 -5.39 -14.50
C GLU A 193 -4.14 -5.17 -15.41
N GLY A 194 -3.07 -5.90 -15.18
CA GLY A 194 -1.83 -5.77 -15.96
C GLY A 194 -0.69 -6.61 -15.43
N HIS A 195 -0.67 -6.91 -14.12
CA HIS A 195 0.26 -7.88 -13.56
C HIS A 195 -0.14 -9.32 -13.92
N ASN A 196 0.85 -10.19 -14.04
CA ASN A 196 0.69 -11.61 -14.29
C ASN A 196 1.05 -12.48 -13.07
N SER A 197 1.19 -11.86 -11.92
CA SER A 197 1.42 -12.48 -10.62
C SER A 197 1.18 -11.46 -9.52
N TRP A 198 1.21 -11.90 -8.27
CA TRP A 198 0.88 -11.13 -7.07
C TRP A 198 1.51 -9.74 -7.02
N VAL A 199 0.69 -8.76 -6.75
CA VAL A 199 1.13 -7.37 -6.54
C VAL A 199 1.72 -7.25 -5.14
N SER A 200 3.02 -7.03 -5.07
CA SER A 200 3.78 -7.00 -3.82
C SER A 200 4.04 -5.60 -3.27
N GLY A 201 3.85 -4.57 -4.09
CA GLY A 201 4.02 -3.17 -3.66
C GLY A 201 3.24 -2.20 -4.53
N VAL A 202 2.71 -1.16 -3.90
CA VAL A 202 2.02 -0.03 -4.54
C VAL A 202 2.50 1.28 -3.93
N ALA A 203 2.60 2.34 -4.73
CA ALA A 203 2.92 3.67 -4.25
C ALA A 203 2.29 4.73 -5.15
N PHE A 204 1.74 5.81 -4.56
CA PHE A 204 1.41 7.01 -5.30
C PHE A 204 2.67 7.80 -5.64
N ASP A 205 2.62 8.53 -6.75
CA ASP A 205 3.64 9.48 -7.17
C ASP A 205 3.23 10.90 -6.79
N PRO A 206 3.68 11.42 -5.65
CA PRO A 206 3.29 12.75 -5.19
C PRO A 206 4.00 13.89 -5.95
N TYR A 207 4.98 13.55 -6.78
CA TYR A 207 5.81 14.54 -7.49
C TYR A 207 5.40 14.71 -8.95
N TRP A 208 4.41 13.98 -9.41
CA TRP A 208 3.93 14.09 -10.78
C TRP A 208 2.69 15.00 -10.83
N SER A 209 2.68 15.88 -11.84
CA SER A 209 1.53 16.72 -12.19
C SER A 209 1.29 16.63 -13.69
N PRO A 210 0.03 16.59 -14.15
CA PRO A 210 -0.25 16.63 -15.58
C PRO A 210 0.28 17.92 -16.21
N PRO A 211 0.78 17.88 -17.47
CA PRO A 211 1.40 19.03 -18.12
C PRO A 211 0.49 20.27 -18.29
N ASN A 212 -0.82 20.07 -18.26
CA ASN A 212 -1.85 21.10 -18.44
C ASN A 212 -2.66 21.37 -17.16
N ALA A 213 -2.11 21.09 -15.99
CA ALA A 213 -2.79 21.41 -14.74
C ALA A 213 -2.87 22.94 -14.57
N ASP A 214 -4.03 23.52 -14.83
CA ASP A 214 -4.32 24.95 -14.72
C ASP A 214 -4.57 25.41 -13.27
N GLY A 215 -4.39 24.54 -12.32
CA GLY A 215 -4.60 24.81 -10.89
C GLY A 215 -6.07 24.89 -10.45
N THR A 216 -7.02 24.68 -11.34
CA THR A 216 -8.46 24.72 -10.99
C THR A 216 -8.92 23.46 -10.27
N GLY A 217 -8.12 22.39 -10.28
CA GLY A 217 -8.41 21.14 -9.56
C GLY A 217 -9.48 20.25 -10.20
N GLU A 218 -10.14 20.70 -11.26
CA GLU A 218 -11.21 19.95 -11.92
C GLU A 218 -10.72 18.73 -12.71
N ASN A 219 -9.43 18.70 -13.10
CA ASN A 219 -8.80 17.61 -13.83
C ASN A 219 -7.67 16.96 -13.01
N ALA A 220 -7.91 16.67 -11.74
CA ALA A 220 -6.91 15.99 -10.92
C ALA A 220 -6.65 14.56 -11.43
N VAL A 221 -5.40 14.27 -11.74
CA VAL A 221 -4.93 12.94 -12.11
C VAL A 221 -3.94 12.47 -11.06
N TYR A 222 -4.19 11.29 -10.50
CA TYR A 222 -3.28 10.66 -9.54
C TYR A 222 -2.44 9.61 -10.26
N ARG A 223 -1.14 9.84 -10.37
CA ARG A 223 -0.21 8.84 -10.86
C ARG A 223 0.21 7.91 -9.73
N PHE A 224 0.31 6.62 -10.04
CA PHE A 224 0.82 5.63 -9.11
C PHE A 224 1.57 4.51 -9.83
N GLY A 225 2.38 3.78 -9.06
CA GLY A 225 3.08 2.59 -9.52
C GLY A 225 2.70 1.37 -8.73
N SER A 226 2.75 0.23 -9.40
CA SER A 226 2.67 -1.09 -8.77
C SER A 226 3.82 -1.99 -9.21
N VAL A 227 4.24 -2.87 -8.33
CA VAL A 227 5.28 -3.86 -8.58
C VAL A 227 4.82 -5.22 -8.12
N GLY A 228 5.23 -6.26 -8.86
CA GLY A 228 4.74 -7.61 -8.61
C GLY A 228 5.80 -8.70 -8.61
N GLN A 229 5.39 -9.91 -8.30
CA GLN A 229 6.22 -11.10 -8.40
C GLN A 229 6.56 -11.46 -9.86
N ASP A 230 5.83 -10.91 -10.82
CA ASP A 230 6.10 -10.99 -12.25
C ASP A 230 7.29 -10.16 -12.71
N THR A 231 8.02 -9.53 -11.76
CA THR A 231 9.23 -8.73 -12.00
C THR A 231 8.97 -7.41 -12.74
N GLN A 232 7.72 -7.01 -12.88
CA GLN A 232 7.31 -5.81 -13.60
C GLN A 232 7.02 -4.63 -12.68
N LEU A 233 7.35 -3.43 -13.18
CA LEU A 233 6.83 -2.15 -12.71
C LEU A 233 5.75 -1.70 -13.68
N LEU A 234 4.56 -1.43 -13.17
CA LEU A 234 3.47 -0.82 -13.91
C LEU A 234 3.22 0.59 -13.39
N LEU A 235 3.01 1.53 -14.31
CA LEU A 235 2.60 2.90 -14.00
C LEU A 235 1.17 3.11 -14.48
N TRP A 236 0.39 3.82 -13.68
CA TRP A 236 -1.04 4.02 -13.85
C TRP A 236 -1.38 5.50 -13.65
N ASP A 237 -2.40 5.96 -14.35
CA ASP A 237 -3.05 7.24 -14.08
C ASP A 237 -4.50 7.00 -13.69
N LEU A 238 -4.92 7.60 -12.59
CA LEU A 238 -6.30 7.67 -12.14
C LEU A 238 -6.81 9.06 -12.47
N ALA A 239 -7.51 9.19 -13.60
CA ALA A 239 -8.17 10.43 -13.98
C ALA A 239 -9.56 10.50 -13.35
N MET A 240 -9.92 11.65 -12.77
CA MET A 240 -11.18 11.79 -12.04
C MET A 240 -12.41 11.71 -12.94
N ASP A 241 -12.29 12.08 -14.21
CA ASP A 241 -13.33 11.96 -15.24
C ASP A 241 -13.59 10.51 -15.66
N GLU A 242 -12.62 9.61 -15.51
CA GLU A 242 -12.78 8.17 -15.79
C GLU A 242 -13.49 7.41 -14.66
N ILE A 243 -13.54 7.98 -13.44
CA ILE A 243 -14.22 7.38 -12.29
C ILE A 243 -15.74 7.51 -12.38
N VAL A 244 -16.25 8.42 -13.20
CA VAL A 244 -17.68 8.57 -13.40
C VAL A 244 -18.23 7.36 -14.17
N VAL A 245 -18.86 6.43 -13.45
CA VAL A 245 -19.55 5.30 -14.04
C VAL A 245 -20.65 5.82 -14.98
N PRO A 246 -20.60 5.56 -16.31
CA PRO A 246 -21.70 5.93 -17.17
C PRO A 246 -22.97 5.24 -16.70
N LEU A 247 -24.01 6.02 -16.41
CA LEU A 247 -25.34 5.50 -16.10
C LEU A 247 -25.81 4.65 -17.28
N ARG A 248 -25.69 3.33 -17.16
CA ARG A 248 -26.31 2.41 -18.12
C ARG A 248 -27.82 2.50 -17.92
N HIS A 249 -28.51 3.12 -18.87
CA HIS A 249 -29.95 2.96 -19.00
C HIS A 249 -30.24 1.45 -19.15
N PRO A 250 -31.16 0.89 -18.35
CA PRO A 250 -31.60 -0.48 -18.57
C PRO A 250 -32.23 -0.55 -19.99
N SER A 251 -31.60 -1.32 -20.86
CA SER A 251 -32.13 -1.59 -22.19
C SER A 251 -33.40 -2.39 -22.03
N GLY A 252 -34.55 -1.80 -22.48
CA GLY A 252 -35.74 -2.51 -22.91
C GLY A 252 -36.71 -2.94 -21.80
N GLY A 253 -37.51 -2.01 -21.30
CA GLY A 253 -38.80 -2.27 -20.71
C GLY A 253 -39.83 -1.37 -21.35
N SER A 254 -40.90 -1.96 -21.89
CA SER A 254 -42.04 -1.24 -22.51
C SER A 254 -42.62 -0.17 -21.59
N PRO A 255 -43.07 0.98 -22.12
CA PRO A 255 -43.60 2.08 -21.30
C PRO A 255 -44.98 1.70 -20.73
N THR A 256 -45.04 1.43 -19.45
CA THR A 256 -46.29 1.51 -18.69
C THR A 256 -46.36 2.89 -18.06
N PHE A 257 -47.31 3.68 -18.51
CA PHE A 257 -47.65 4.94 -17.93
C PHE A 257 -48.14 4.79 -16.49
N SER A 258 -47.39 5.29 -15.53
CA SER A 258 -47.90 5.65 -14.23
C SER A 258 -47.32 7.02 -13.84
N SER A 259 -48.23 7.98 -13.73
CA SER A 259 -48.01 9.34 -13.25
C SER A 259 -47.58 9.32 -11.78
N GLY A 260 -46.28 9.48 -11.55
CA GLY A 260 -45.71 9.67 -10.22
C GLY A 260 -44.41 10.45 -10.39
N SER A 261 -44.29 11.59 -9.73
CA SER A 261 -43.14 12.50 -9.80
C SER A 261 -41.80 11.82 -9.69
N PRO A 262 -40.84 12.09 -10.60
CA PRO A 262 -39.50 11.55 -10.47
C PRO A 262 -38.65 12.49 -9.60
N SER A 263 -38.67 12.30 -8.31
CA SER A 263 -37.56 12.70 -7.44
C SER A 263 -36.80 11.43 -7.05
N ALA A 264 -36.21 10.77 -8.04
CA ALA A 264 -35.16 9.79 -7.77
C ALA A 264 -33.87 10.58 -7.49
N HIS A 265 -33.75 11.14 -6.30
CA HIS A 265 -32.47 11.36 -5.70
C HIS A 265 -31.80 9.98 -5.60
N TRP A 266 -30.81 9.75 -6.42
CA TRP A 266 -29.80 8.76 -6.14
C TRP A 266 -29.06 9.29 -4.92
N ASP A 267 -29.56 8.95 -3.74
CA ASP A 267 -28.76 8.93 -2.53
C ASP A 267 -27.62 7.96 -2.79
N SER A 268 -26.48 8.48 -3.24
CA SER A 268 -25.18 7.86 -3.09
C SER A 268 -24.89 7.88 -1.59
N ALA A 269 -25.72 7.18 -0.81
CA ALA A 269 -25.56 7.09 0.61
C ALA A 269 -24.21 6.43 0.86
N CYS A 270 -23.29 7.20 1.43
CA CYS A 270 -22.02 6.69 1.92
C CYS A 270 -22.34 5.47 2.82
N PRO A 271 -21.70 4.32 2.61
CA PRO A 271 -21.97 3.13 3.41
C PRO A 271 -21.86 3.44 4.90
N PRO A 272 -22.72 2.83 5.74
CA PRO A 272 -22.70 3.08 7.17
C PRO A 272 -21.32 2.73 7.75
N THR A 273 -20.90 3.51 8.74
CA THR A 273 -19.63 3.34 9.44
C THR A 273 -19.52 1.95 10.08
N GLY A 274 -18.34 1.34 10.02
CA GLY A 274 -18.06 0.07 10.70
C GLY A 274 -18.46 -1.19 9.92
N ILE A 275 -18.80 -1.07 8.62
CA ILE A 275 -19.19 -2.23 7.80
C ILE A 275 -18.04 -2.66 6.90
N LEU A 276 -17.80 -3.97 6.85
CA LEU A 276 -16.96 -4.63 5.85
C LEU A 276 -17.81 -4.98 4.63
N GLN A 277 -17.46 -4.41 3.49
CA GLN A 277 -18.19 -4.61 2.24
C GLN A 277 -17.65 -5.82 1.48
N PRO A 278 -18.52 -6.59 0.80
CA PRO A 278 -18.06 -7.58 -0.17
C PRO A 278 -17.39 -6.90 -1.37
N SER A 279 -16.62 -7.68 -2.15
CA SER A 279 -16.09 -7.20 -3.43
C SER A 279 -17.22 -6.75 -4.34
N PRO A 280 -17.13 -5.56 -4.94
CA PRO A 280 -18.10 -5.14 -5.95
C PRO A 280 -17.96 -6.02 -7.21
N ARG A 281 -18.98 -6.07 -8.04
CA ARG A 281 -18.83 -6.76 -9.33
C ARG A 281 -17.87 -5.98 -10.23
N MET A 282 -16.91 -6.64 -10.86
CA MET A 282 -15.89 -5.98 -11.70
C MET A 282 -16.51 -5.09 -12.80
N ARG A 283 -17.66 -5.47 -13.35
CA ARG A 283 -18.38 -4.69 -14.36
C ARG A 283 -19.02 -3.40 -13.84
N ASP A 284 -19.19 -3.28 -12.53
CA ASP A 284 -19.85 -2.14 -11.89
C ASP A 284 -18.82 -1.09 -11.42
N VAL A 285 -17.53 -1.38 -11.57
CA VAL A 285 -16.42 -0.51 -11.19
C VAL A 285 -15.50 -0.30 -12.39
N PRO A 286 -15.05 0.93 -12.68
CA PRO A 286 -14.14 1.24 -13.78
C PRO A 286 -12.87 0.41 -13.76
N LYS A 287 -12.44 -0.05 -14.93
CA LYS A 287 -11.18 -0.76 -15.14
C LYS A 287 -10.10 0.21 -15.61
N LEU A 288 -8.99 0.24 -14.92
CA LEU A 288 -7.78 0.97 -15.31
C LEU A 288 -6.89 0.09 -16.18
N SER A 289 -6.22 0.71 -17.14
CA SER A 289 -5.16 0.08 -17.92
C SER A 289 -3.83 0.75 -17.60
N PRO A 290 -2.73 -0.02 -17.48
CA PRO A 290 -1.44 0.59 -17.19
C PRO A 290 -0.95 1.42 -18.37
N LEU A 291 -0.36 2.59 -18.10
CA LEU A 291 0.33 3.41 -19.09
C LEU A 291 1.64 2.77 -19.53
N VAL A 292 2.32 2.15 -18.59
CA VAL A 292 3.61 1.49 -18.77
C VAL A 292 3.58 0.16 -18.04
N ALA A 293 4.05 -0.88 -18.70
CA ALA A 293 4.36 -2.17 -18.10
C ALA A 293 5.76 -2.56 -18.53
N HIS A 294 6.68 -2.63 -17.59
CA HIS A 294 8.08 -2.90 -17.90
C HIS A 294 8.71 -3.86 -16.89
N ARG A 295 9.42 -4.86 -17.43
CA ARG A 295 10.22 -5.76 -16.61
C ARG A 295 11.49 -5.05 -16.15
N VAL A 296 11.57 -4.75 -14.86
CA VAL A 296 12.65 -3.94 -14.28
C VAL A 296 13.71 -4.76 -13.54
N HIS A 297 13.36 -5.95 -13.06
CA HIS A 297 14.27 -6.87 -12.37
C HIS A 297 14.20 -8.28 -12.97
N ALA A 298 15.17 -9.13 -12.62
CA ALA A 298 15.13 -10.56 -12.90
C ALA A 298 14.32 -11.32 -11.84
N ASP A 299 14.32 -10.81 -10.60
CA ASP A 299 13.73 -11.42 -9.43
C ASP A 299 12.45 -10.69 -9.00
N PRO A 300 11.54 -11.36 -8.27
CA PRO A 300 10.30 -10.77 -7.77
C PRO A 300 10.54 -9.45 -7.02
N LEU A 301 9.74 -8.45 -7.33
CA LEU A 301 9.82 -7.15 -6.69
C LEU A 301 9.18 -7.17 -5.29
N SER A 302 9.71 -6.33 -4.41
CA SER A 302 9.21 -6.15 -3.03
C SER A 302 8.78 -4.73 -2.72
N GLY A 303 9.16 -3.74 -3.55
CA GLY A 303 8.78 -2.36 -3.29
C GLY A 303 9.09 -1.40 -4.43
N VAL A 304 8.37 -0.29 -4.43
CA VAL A 304 8.55 0.86 -5.31
C VAL A 304 8.44 2.15 -4.49
N VAL A 305 9.32 3.11 -4.77
CA VAL A 305 9.32 4.43 -4.12
C VAL A 305 9.53 5.49 -5.19
N PHE A 306 8.77 6.56 -5.11
CA PHE A 306 8.92 7.74 -5.96
C PHE A 306 9.72 8.82 -5.22
N SER A 307 10.61 9.49 -5.93
CA SER A 307 11.28 10.71 -5.51
C SER A 307 11.07 11.81 -6.54
N THR A 308 11.54 13.02 -6.27
CA THR A 308 11.47 14.15 -7.20
C THR A 308 12.18 13.86 -8.52
N GLU A 309 13.27 13.11 -8.49
CA GLU A 309 14.16 12.90 -9.64
C GLU A 309 14.11 11.49 -10.20
N SER A 310 13.60 10.52 -9.44
CA SER A 310 13.72 9.11 -9.77
C SER A 310 12.57 8.24 -9.27
N ILE A 311 12.49 7.05 -9.86
CA ILE A 311 11.70 5.93 -9.37
C ILE A 311 12.68 4.87 -8.86
N VAL A 312 12.50 4.41 -7.63
CA VAL A 312 13.33 3.38 -7.02
C VAL A 312 12.54 2.09 -6.95
N THR A 313 13.11 1.01 -7.46
CA THR A 313 12.53 -0.34 -7.39
C THR A 313 13.45 -1.28 -6.63
N ILE A 314 12.84 -2.16 -5.83
CA ILE A 314 13.55 -3.08 -4.94
C ILE A 314 13.05 -4.49 -5.20
N CYS A 315 13.97 -5.46 -5.38
CA CYS A 315 13.60 -6.85 -5.49
C CYS A 315 13.88 -7.64 -4.20
N ARG A 316 13.39 -8.86 -4.11
CA ARG A 316 13.54 -9.73 -2.94
C ARG A 316 14.98 -10.15 -2.68
N GLU A 317 15.84 -10.18 -3.72
CA GLU A 317 17.26 -10.46 -3.61
C GLU A 317 18.08 -9.26 -3.11
N GLY A 318 17.40 -8.16 -2.71
CA GLY A 318 18.05 -6.97 -2.16
C GLY A 318 18.67 -6.05 -3.20
N LEU A 319 18.46 -6.28 -4.50
CA LEU A 319 18.91 -5.37 -5.54
C LEU A 319 17.99 -4.17 -5.62
N ILE A 320 18.59 -2.97 -5.60
CA ILE A 320 17.92 -1.69 -5.75
C ILE A 320 18.29 -1.09 -7.10
N LYS A 321 17.30 -0.70 -7.89
CA LYS A 321 17.50 0.04 -9.14
C LYS A 321 16.86 1.41 -9.06
N ILE A 322 17.54 2.40 -9.64
CA ILE A 322 17.11 3.80 -9.69
C ILE A 322 16.92 4.18 -11.15
N TRP A 323 15.74 4.64 -11.48
CA TRP A 323 15.30 5.01 -12.82
C TRP A 323 15.10 6.52 -12.86
N ALA A 324 15.78 7.23 -13.76
CA ALA A 324 15.59 8.67 -13.94
C ALA A 324 14.19 8.96 -14.48
N ARG A 325 13.56 10.01 -13.98
CA ARG A 325 12.28 10.50 -14.52
C ARG A 325 12.49 11.12 -15.89
N PRO A 326 11.56 10.89 -16.85
CA PRO A 326 11.57 11.61 -18.12
C PRO A 326 11.41 13.13 -17.87
N GLY A 327 12.27 13.94 -18.50
CA GLY A 327 12.19 15.41 -18.43
C GLY A 327 13.19 16.08 -17.49
N HIS A 328 13.85 15.36 -16.60
CA HIS A 328 15.04 15.87 -15.90
C HIS A 328 16.27 15.62 -16.77
N SER A 329 16.54 16.54 -17.72
CA SER A 329 17.79 16.57 -18.48
C SER A 329 18.94 16.90 -17.55
N GLU A 330 20.00 16.13 -17.61
CA GLU A 330 21.29 16.41 -16.99
C GLU A 330 21.89 17.71 -17.57
N ASN A 331 21.47 18.85 -17.05
CA ASN A 331 22.19 20.11 -17.20
C ASN A 331 23.08 20.32 -15.97
N ASN A 332 24.07 19.45 -15.81
CA ASN A 332 25.26 19.74 -15.00
C ASN A 332 26.41 18.82 -15.41
N GLN A 333 27.01 19.14 -16.57
CA GLN A 333 28.43 18.87 -16.76
C GLN A 333 29.17 20.09 -16.24
N GLN A 334 29.88 19.92 -15.16
CA GLN A 334 31.09 20.53 -14.63
C GLN A 334 30.94 20.90 -13.15
N SER A 335 31.41 20.04 -12.27
CA SER A 335 32.49 20.36 -11.34
C SER A 335 32.72 19.23 -10.33
N ASN A 336 33.96 18.74 -10.39
CA ASN A 336 34.77 18.15 -9.31
C ASN A 336 34.45 16.78 -8.73
N SER A 337 35.26 15.84 -9.25
CA SER A 337 35.76 14.63 -8.61
C SER A 337 36.02 14.76 -7.11
N SER A 338 35.35 13.92 -6.32
CA SER A 338 35.95 13.30 -5.15
C SER A 338 35.38 11.88 -5.00
N GLU A 339 36.28 10.93 -5.12
CA GLU A 339 36.08 9.50 -5.01
C GLU A 339 35.49 9.11 -3.67
N PHE A 340 34.35 8.42 -3.69
CA PHE A 340 34.03 7.39 -2.72
C PHE A 340 33.62 6.13 -3.49
N ALA A 341 34.59 5.25 -3.64
CA ALA A 341 34.37 3.93 -4.17
C ALA A 341 33.57 3.08 -3.17
N LEU A 342 32.29 2.92 -3.42
CA LEU A 342 31.49 1.79 -2.93
C LEU A 342 31.24 0.90 -4.14
N SER A 343 31.87 -0.26 -4.13
CA SER A 343 31.72 -1.31 -5.14
C SER A 343 30.29 -1.83 -5.12
N ASN A 344 29.42 -1.28 -5.96
CA ASN A 344 28.17 -1.86 -6.35
C ASN A 344 28.08 -1.74 -7.88
N THR A 345 28.00 -2.86 -8.54
CA THR A 345 27.80 -2.97 -9.99
C THR A 345 26.45 -2.35 -10.36
N VAL A 346 26.49 -1.06 -10.73
CA VAL A 346 25.35 -0.38 -11.35
C VAL A 346 25.43 -0.65 -12.86
N SER A 347 24.58 -1.53 -13.37
CA SER A 347 24.38 -1.61 -14.82
C SER A 347 23.52 -0.42 -15.25
N LYS A 348 24.13 0.51 -16.00
CA LYS A 348 23.43 1.58 -16.71
C LYS A 348 22.67 0.99 -17.89
N ASP A 349 21.41 0.65 -17.70
CA ASP A 349 20.51 0.44 -18.83
C ASP A 349 19.90 1.77 -19.26
N ARG A 350 19.92 1.97 -20.59
CA ARG A 350 19.60 3.24 -21.26
C ARG A 350 18.19 3.73 -20.96
N ALA A 351 18.07 5.04 -20.90
CA ALA A 351 16.85 5.83 -20.78
C ALA A 351 15.70 5.28 -21.63
N ILE A 352 14.51 5.25 -21.04
CA ILE A 352 13.23 5.05 -21.74
C ILE A 352 13.01 6.30 -22.61
N THR A 353 13.41 6.25 -23.87
CA THR A 353 13.04 7.23 -24.88
C THR A 353 11.99 6.63 -25.79
N SER A 354 10.91 7.35 -25.93
CA SER A 354 9.82 7.26 -26.90
C SER A 354 8.55 6.53 -26.48
N PHE A 355 7.58 7.36 -26.09
CA PHE A 355 6.18 7.02 -26.18
C PHE A 355 5.75 7.11 -27.65
N SER A 356 5.56 5.99 -28.35
CA SER A 356 4.80 5.94 -29.59
C SER A 356 3.70 4.90 -29.47
N LYS A 357 2.47 5.33 -29.79
CA LYS A 357 1.29 4.50 -29.96
C LYS A 357 1.62 3.30 -30.87
N ALA A 358 1.58 2.11 -30.36
CA ALA A 358 1.62 0.90 -31.18
C ALA A 358 0.21 0.52 -31.58
N SER A 359 -0.14 0.84 -32.82
CA SER A 359 -1.22 0.23 -33.57
C SER A 359 -0.90 -1.24 -33.85
N GLY A 360 -1.94 -2.09 -33.79
CA GLY A 360 -1.86 -3.53 -33.80
C GLY A 360 -1.02 -4.19 -34.90
N SER A 361 -0.41 -5.30 -34.54
CA SER A 361 0.00 -6.33 -35.48
C SER A 361 -0.28 -7.72 -34.91
N SER A 362 -1.05 -8.43 -35.69
CA SER A 362 -1.47 -9.82 -35.69
C SER A 362 -0.30 -10.79 -35.45
N PHE A 363 -0.37 -11.61 -34.40
CA PHE A 363 0.48 -12.79 -34.26
C PHE A 363 -0.11 -13.97 -35.02
N LYS A 364 0.62 -14.45 -36.03
CA LYS A 364 0.39 -15.76 -36.69
C LYS A 364 1.00 -16.85 -35.77
N GLN A 365 0.18 -17.85 -35.48
CA GLN A 365 0.63 -19.14 -34.92
C GLN A 365 1.51 -19.90 -35.90
N PRO A 366 2.57 -20.60 -35.43
CA PRO A 366 3.24 -21.63 -36.22
C PRO A 366 2.49 -22.97 -36.08
N SER A 367 2.25 -23.58 -37.20
CA SER A 367 1.65 -24.88 -37.38
C SER A 367 2.48 -26.03 -36.80
N SER A 368 1.78 -26.98 -36.18
CA SER A 368 2.26 -28.29 -35.78
C SER A 368 2.79 -29.10 -36.97
N LEU A 369 4.00 -29.63 -36.86
CA LEU A 369 4.50 -30.73 -37.63
C LEU A 369 4.64 -31.95 -36.70
N GLY A 370 3.89 -33.02 -37.10
CA GLY A 370 3.99 -34.31 -36.46
C GLY A 370 5.24 -35.06 -36.86
N LEU A 371 5.65 -35.98 -35.98
CA LEU A 371 6.57 -37.05 -36.30
C LEU A 371 6.11 -38.34 -35.63
N THR A 372 6.15 -39.32 -36.45
CA THR A 372 6.01 -40.77 -36.23
C THR A 372 6.69 -41.32 -35.00
#